data_0ea765f5e02fad27221b8348fd8cdb2c
#
_entry.id   0ea765f5e02fad27221b8348fd8cdb2c
#
_cell.length_a   1.000
_cell.length_b   1.000
_cell.length_c   1.000
_cell.angle_alpha   90.00
_cell.angle_beta   90.00
_cell.angle_gamma   90.00
#
_symmetry.space_group_name_H-M   'P 1'
#
loop_
_entity.id
_entity.type
_entity.pdbx_description
1 polymer ?
#
loop_
_entity_poly.entity_id
_entity_poly.type
_entity_poly.pdbx_seq_one_letter_code
_entity_poly.pdbx_strand_id
1 'polypeptide(L)'
;MSEASRCQECGFDYETLDPPAIPDALRSFAKRYRAPLTRFLPGEDGDAIIRQRPAEGTWSALEYAAHVRDVLSAYDRWIGRCMTEDRPVLDGPGPDHLAADRRYNEEDPAAVADALAANAERLAATVEALPPDVWDRVGVRRNEERSIRFTARRAVHEGSHHLLDIGRGMRAVRDANRAS
;
A
#
# COMPACT_ATOMS: atom_id res chain seq x y z
N MET A 1 21.77 -5.90 -9.16
CA MET A 1 20.78 -6.80 -9.79
C MET A 1 19.64 -5.92 -10.27
N SER A 2 19.28 -5.96 -11.54
CA SER A 2 18.15 -5.20 -12.08
C SER A 2 16.88 -5.74 -11.40
N GLU A 3 16.23 -4.94 -10.55
CA GLU A 3 14.86 -5.25 -10.12
C GLU A 3 14.02 -5.40 -11.40
N ALA A 4 13.16 -6.42 -11.44
CA ALA A 4 12.30 -6.61 -12.58
C ALA A 4 11.50 -5.32 -12.80
N SER A 5 11.59 -4.74 -13.99
CA SER A 5 10.89 -3.48 -14.32
C SER A 5 9.38 -3.60 -14.20
N ARG A 6 8.86 -4.84 -14.14
CA ARG A 6 7.43 -5.15 -14.12
C ARG A 6 7.08 -6.22 -13.07
N CYS A 7 6.04 -5.97 -12.29
CA CYS A 7 5.47 -6.96 -11.38
C CYS A 7 4.74 -8.06 -12.16
N GLN A 8 5.11 -9.32 -11.94
CA GLN A 8 4.51 -10.46 -12.64
C GLN A 8 3.08 -10.74 -12.21
N GLU A 9 2.68 -10.35 -11.00
CA GLU A 9 1.36 -10.64 -10.45
C GLU A 9 0.30 -9.61 -10.82
N CYS A 10 0.65 -8.30 -10.75
CA CYS A 10 -0.29 -7.21 -11.03
C CYS A 10 -0.03 -6.49 -12.37
N GLY A 11 1.08 -6.80 -13.03
CA GLY A 11 1.46 -6.18 -14.30
C GLY A 11 1.95 -4.74 -14.19
N PHE A 12 2.09 -4.20 -12.96
CA PHE A 12 2.62 -2.84 -12.77
C PHE A 12 4.02 -2.72 -13.32
N ASP A 13 4.23 -1.72 -14.17
CA ASP A 13 5.51 -1.42 -14.77
C ASP A 13 6.10 -0.14 -14.17
N TYR A 14 7.24 -0.30 -13.49
CA TYR A 14 7.89 0.81 -12.79
C TYR A 14 8.42 1.88 -13.76
N GLU A 15 8.73 1.53 -15.01
CA GLU A 15 9.31 2.47 -15.97
C GLU A 15 8.26 3.33 -16.66
N THR A 16 7.03 2.83 -16.74
CA THR A 16 5.94 3.53 -17.47
C THR A 16 5.23 4.60 -16.63
N LEU A 17 5.39 4.59 -15.31
CA LEU A 17 4.77 5.60 -14.46
C LEU A 17 5.64 6.86 -14.37
N ASP A 18 5.22 7.90 -15.06
CA ASP A 18 5.91 9.18 -15.01
C ASP A 18 5.77 9.87 -13.63
N PRO A 19 6.84 10.51 -13.12
CA PRO A 19 6.81 11.20 -11.83
C PRO A 19 5.63 12.16 -11.63
N PRO A 20 5.23 12.99 -12.61
CA PRO A 20 4.06 13.88 -12.46
C PRO A 20 2.72 13.17 -12.26
N ALA A 21 2.61 11.90 -12.66
CA ALA A 21 1.37 11.11 -12.50
C ALA A 21 1.27 10.42 -11.14
N ILE A 22 2.36 10.36 -10.37
CA ILE A 22 2.41 9.67 -9.07
C ILE A 22 1.45 10.30 -8.05
N PRO A 23 1.38 11.63 -7.85
CA PRO A 23 0.49 12.23 -6.86
C PRO A 23 -0.98 11.88 -7.09
N ASP A 24 -1.47 11.97 -8.32
CA ASP A 24 -2.87 11.62 -8.65
C ASP A 24 -3.15 10.13 -8.45
N ALA A 25 -2.20 9.26 -8.81
CA ALA A 25 -2.32 7.83 -8.56
C ALA A 25 -2.45 7.53 -7.05
N LEU A 26 -1.64 8.18 -6.19
CA LEU A 26 -1.71 8.05 -4.74
C LEU A 26 -3.05 8.57 -4.19
N ARG A 27 -3.50 9.75 -4.59
CA ARG A 27 -4.79 10.34 -4.19
C ARG A 27 -5.98 9.45 -4.56
N SER A 28 -5.88 8.71 -5.67
CA SER A 28 -6.93 7.78 -6.09
C SER A 28 -7.22 6.68 -5.06
N PHE A 29 -6.24 6.33 -4.22
CA PHE A 29 -6.39 5.28 -3.22
C PHE A 29 -7.42 5.60 -2.14
N ALA A 30 -7.64 6.87 -1.80
CA ALA A 30 -8.68 7.28 -0.85
C ALA A 30 -10.04 6.66 -1.18
N LYS A 31 -10.50 6.79 -2.44
CA LYS A 31 -11.78 6.23 -2.90
C LYS A 31 -11.70 4.71 -3.11
N ARG A 32 -10.59 4.23 -3.69
CA ARG A 32 -10.44 2.83 -4.10
C ARG A 32 -10.33 1.88 -2.91
N TYR A 33 -9.75 2.30 -1.78
CA TYR A 33 -9.69 1.51 -0.55
C TYR A 33 -10.93 1.64 0.31
N ARG A 34 -11.56 2.83 0.36
CA ARG A 34 -12.80 3.00 1.11
C ARG A 34 -13.92 2.09 0.60
N ALA A 35 -14.08 1.96 -0.72
CA ALA A 35 -15.17 1.21 -1.31
C ALA A 35 -15.22 -0.28 -0.84
N PRO A 36 -14.16 -1.08 -0.94
CA PRO A 36 -14.19 -2.47 -0.49
C PRO A 36 -14.34 -2.64 1.02
N LEU A 37 -13.97 -1.63 1.84
CA LEU A 37 -14.06 -1.69 3.29
C LEU A 37 -15.41 -1.25 3.85
N THR A 38 -16.24 -0.54 3.07
CA THR A 38 -17.45 0.10 3.59
C THR A 38 -18.70 -0.12 2.74
N ARG A 39 -18.60 -0.78 1.58
CA ARG A 39 -19.73 -1.00 0.68
C ARG A 39 -19.96 -2.49 0.44
N PHE A 40 -21.13 -2.97 0.87
CA PHE A 40 -21.51 -4.37 0.77
C PHE A 40 -22.87 -4.48 0.08
N LEU A 41 -23.18 -5.67 -0.46
CA LEU A 41 -24.49 -5.93 -1.02
C LEU A 41 -25.53 -6.11 0.09
N PRO A 42 -26.81 -5.84 -0.18
CA PRO A 42 -27.87 -6.10 0.78
C PRO A 42 -27.83 -7.56 1.25
N GLY A 43 -27.82 -7.75 2.57
CA GLY A 43 -27.78 -9.08 3.20
C GLY A 43 -26.38 -9.69 3.38
N GLU A 44 -25.31 -9.04 2.90
CA GLU A 44 -23.95 -9.46 3.23
C GLU A 44 -23.55 -9.02 4.65
N ASP A 45 -22.91 -9.91 5.40
CA ASP A 45 -22.15 -9.54 6.59
C ASP A 45 -20.80 -8.97 6.16
N GLY A 46 -20.77 -7.65 5.99
CA GLY A 46 -19.61 -6.94 5.49
C GLY A 46 -18.40 -7.06 6.42
N ASP A 47 -18.63 -7.06 7.74
CA ASP A 47 -17.55 -7.16 8.73
C ASP A 47 -16.90 -8.55 8.67
N ALA A 48 -17.69 -9.59 8.59
CA ALA A 48 -17.18 -10.96 8.40
C ALA A 48 -16.38 -11.09 7.09
N ILE A 49 -16.87 -10.52 5.97
CA ILE A 49 -16.21 -10.62 4.67
C ILE A 49 -14.83 -9.97 4.67
N ILE A 50 -14.69 -8.79 5.29
CA ILE A 50 -13.41 -8.06 5.25
C ILE A 50 -12.37 -8.58 6.24
N ARG A 51 -12.80 -9.31 7.29
CA ARG A 51 -11.91 -9.88 8.30
C ARG A 51 -11.56 -11.34 8.06
N GLN A 52 -12.35 -12.05 7.27
CA GLN A 52 -12.05 -13.44 6.95
C GLN A 52 -10.86 -13.54 6.01
N ARG A 53 -9.83 -14.29 6.40
CA ARG A 53 -8.71 -14.65 5.53
C ARG A 53 -9.21 -15.71 4.53
N PRO A 54 -8.93 -15.52 3.22
CA PRO A 54 -9.43 -16.46 2.19
C PRO A 54 -8.74 -17.82 2.23
N ALA A 55 -7.52 -17.89 2.75
CA ALA A 55 -6.72 -19.10 2.92
C ALA A 55 -5.67 -18.90 4.02
N GLU A 56 -5.09 -19.99 4.50
CA GLU A 56 -3.93 -19.94 5.40
C GLU A 56 -2.77 -19.19 4.72
N GLY A 57 -2.12 -18.30 5.46
CA GLY A 57 -1.01 -17.48 4.96
C GLY A 57 -1.42 -16.31 4.04
N THR A 58 -2.72 -16.16 3.75
CA THR A 58 -3.24 -15.02 2.96
C THR A 58 -3.98 -14.03 3.86
N TRP A 59 -3.60 -12.77 3.81
CA TRP A 59 -4.23 -11.73 4.61
C TRP A 59 -5.69 -11.46 4.22
N SER A 60 -6.45 -10.99 5.17
CA SER A 60 -7.81 -10.47 4.95
C SER A 60 -7.79 -9.13 4.20
N ALA A 61 -8.94 -8.70 3.71
CA ALA A 61 -9.07 -7.40 3.05
C ALA A 61 -8.69 -6.23 3.98
N LEU A 62 -9.06 -6.33 5.26
CA LEU A 62 -8.74 -5.31 6.26
C LEU A 62 -7.23 -5.29 6.57
N GLU A 63 -6.58 -6.45 6.69
CA GLU A 63 -5.14 -6.54 6.92
C GLU A 63 -4.33 -5.93 5.76
N TYR A 64 -4.71 -6.21 4.52
CA TYR A 64 -4.08 -5.57 3.36
C TYR A 64 -4.25 -4.05 3.36
N ALA A 65 -5.44 -3.54 3.68
CA ALA A 65 -5.68 -2.10 3.73
C ALA A 65 -4.87 -1.42 4.84
N ALA A 66 -4.81 -2.01 6.04
CA ALA A 66 -4.01 -1.51 7.16
C ALA A 66 -2.50 -1.54 6.82
N HIS A 67 -2.04 -2.60 6.14
CA HIS A 67 -0.68 -2.67 5.63
C HIS A 67 -0.36 -1.51 4.67
N VAL A 68 -1.19 -1.27 3.68
CA VAL A 68 -0.97 -0.17 2.71
C VAL A 68 -1.00 1.19 3.40
N ARG A 69 -1.91 1.41 4.36
CA ARG A 69 -1.90 2.62 5.21
C ARG A 69 -0.52 2.86 5.82
N ASP A 70 0.08 1.83 6.40
CA ASP A 70 1.36 1.95 7.09
C ASP A 70 2.54 2.06 6.12
N VAL A 71 2.48 1.39 4.99
CA VAL A 71 3.47 1.50 3.90
C VAL A 71 3.53 2.92 3.34
N LEU A 72 2.37 3.53 3.05
CA LEU A 72 2.34 4.91 2.55
C LEU A 72 2.95 5.89 3.55
N SER A 73 2.65 5.73 4.84
CA SER A 73 3.26 6.54 5.92
C SER A 73 4.78 6.30 6.04
N ALA A 74 5.24 5.05 5.86
CA ALA A 74 6.67 4.76 5.91
C ALA A 74 7.42 5.38 4.73
N TYR A 75 6.85 5.30 3.52
CA TYR A 75 7.49 5.85 2.32
C TYR A 75 7.54 7.37 2.34
N ASP A 76 6.51 8.04 2.87
CA ASP A 76 6.55 9.49 3.11
C ASP A 76 7.75 9.88 4.00
N ARG A 77 7.91 9.21 5.15
CA ARG A 77 9.06 9.44 6.04
C ARG A 77 10.40 9.12 5.37
N TRP A 78 10.48 8.04 4.58
CA TRP A 78 11.72 7.64 3.91
C TRP A 78 12.13 8.65 2.84
N ILE A 79 11.19 9.14 2.04
CA ILE A 79 11.45 10.21 1.06
C ILE A 79 11.94 11.47 1.77
N GLY A 80 11.27 11.89 2.85
CA GLY A 80 11.70 13.04 3.65
C GLY A 80 13.12 12.89 4.20
N ARG A 81 13.49 11.69 4.67
CA ARG A 81 14.87 11.43 5.12
C ARG A 81 15.87 11.47 3.97
N CYS A 82 15.57 10.91 2.82
CA CYS A 82 16.43 10.99 1.64
C CYS A 82 16.64 12.43 1.15
N MET A 83 15.69 13.32 1.40
CA MET A 83 15.87 14.74 1.06
C MET A 83 16.87 15.47 1.97
N THR A 84 16.96 15.08 3.24
CA THR A 84 17.73 15.82 4.26
C THR A 84 19.00 15.12 4.72
N GLU A 85 19.06 13.79 4.58
CA GLU A 85 20.20 12.97 5.02
C GLU A 85 20.96 12.40 3.81
N ASP A 86 22.24 12.09 3.99
CA ASP A 86 23.03 11.37 2.99
C ASP A 86 22.88 9.85 3.21
N ARG A 87 22.28 9.16 2.22
CA ARG A 87 22.12 7.71 2.20
C ARG A 87 21.52 7.13 3.50
N PRO A 88 20.38 7.64 4.02
CA PRO A 88 19.82 7.17 5.28
C PRO A 88 19.47 5.69 5.22
N VAL A 89 19.62 5.00 6.37
CA VAL A 89 19.14 3.62 6.52
C VAL A 89 17.62 3.64 6.70
N LEU A 90 16.91 2.96 5.81
CA LEU A 90 15.43 2.95 5.70
C LEU A 90 14.85 1.64 6.23
N ASP A 91 15.24 1.23 7.43
CA ASP A 91 14.78 -0.01 8.04
C ASP A 91 13.42 0.14 8.75
N GLY A 92 12.77 -0.97 8.93
CA GLY A 92 11.52 -1.09 9.66
C GLY A 92 11.15 -2.57 9.84
N PRO A 93 10.16 -2.87 10.69
CA PRO A 93 9.69 -4.24 10.92
C PRO A 93 9.18 -4.86 9.62
N GLY A 94 9.25 -6.20 9.55
CA GLY A 94 8.64 -6.96 8.45
C GLY A 94 7.11 -6.79 8.46
N PRO A 95 6.45 -6.93 7.29
CA PRO A 95 5.00 -6.70 7.19
C PRO A 95 4.18 -7.64 8.06
N ASP A 96 4.51 -8.93 8.12
CA ASP A 96 3.79 -9.90 8.95
C ASP A 96 3.93 -9.62 10.45
N HIS A 97 5.14 -9.25 10.88
CA HIS A 97 5.40 -8.86 12.26
C HIS A 97 4.59 -7.62 12.64
N LEU A 98 4.56 -6.62 11.77
CA LEU A 98 3.80 -5.40 12.00
C LEU A 98 2.28 -5.65 12.01
N ALA A 99 1.79 -6.53 11.14
CA ALA A 99 0.37 -6.91 11.10
C ALA A 99 -0.07 -7.61 12.38
N ALA A 100 0.77 -8.50 12.91
CA ALA A 100 0.52 -9.20 14.18
C ALA A 100 0.57 -8.24 15.38
N ASP A 101 1.64 -7.45 15.51
CA ASP A 101 1.83 -6.52 16.63
C ASP A 101 0.73 -5.47 16.73
N ARG A 102 0.27 -4.96 15.60
CA ARG A 102 -0.78 -3.93 15.53
C ARG A 102 -2.17 -4.51 15.43
N ARG A 103 -2.31 -5.83 15.36
CA ARG A 103 -3.60 -6.53 15.31
C ARG A 103 -4.49 -5.97 14.19
N TYR A 104 -3.94 -5.83 12.97
CA TYR A 104 -4.61 -5.18 11.83
C TYR A 104 -6.04 -5.68 11.59
N ASN A 105 -6.28 -6.99 11.81
CA ASN A 105 -7.60 -7.57 11.58
C ASN A 105 -8.65 -7.19 12.63
N GLU A 106 -8.26 -6.49 13.69
CA GLU A 106 -9.16 -6.04 14.77
C GLU A 106 -9.43 -4.53 14.70
N GLU A 107 -8.76 -3.81 13.79
CA GLU A 107 -8.94 -2.37 13.63
C GLU A 107 -10.33 -2.01 13.08
N ASP A 108 -10.78 -0.78 13.30
CA ASP A 108 -11.99 -0.24 12.69
C ASP A 108 -11.79 0.03 11.19
N PRO A 109 -12.61 -0.58 10.29
CA PRO A 109 -12.39 -0.45 8.85
C PRO A 109 -12.54 0.99 8.32
N ALA A 110 -13.43 1.80 8.93
CA ALA A 110 -13.61 3.18 8.53
C ALA A 110 -12.39 4.02 8.94
N ALA A 111 -11.88 3.81 10.16
CA ALA A 111 -10.68 4.47 10.64
C ALA A 111 -9.44 4.09 9.80
N VAL A 112 -9.30 2.81 9.40
CA VAL A 112 -8.23 2.37 8.48
C VAL A 112 -8.35 3.08 7.14
N ALA A 113 -9.55 3.16 6.55
CA ALA A 113 -9.78 3.85 5.28
C ALA A 113 -9.47 5.36 5.37
N ASP A 114 -9.86 6.02 6.47
CA ASP A 114 -9.60 7.45 6.70
C ASP A 114 -8.10 7.72 6.86
N ALA A 115 -7.41 6.90 7.66
CA ALA A 115 -5.97 7.03 7.87
C ALA A 115 -5.17 6.73 6.59
N LEU A 116 -5.61 5.74 5.79
CA LEU A 116 -5.01 5.46 4.49
C LEU A 116 -5.16 6.65 3.54
N ALA A 117 -6.35 7.24 3.46
CA ALA A 117 -6.61 8.41 2.63
C ALA A 117 -5.73 9.61 3.05
N ALA A 118 -5.59 9.85 4.35
CA ALA A 118 -4.74 10.91 4.88
C ALA A 118 -3.25 10.67 4.58
N ASN A 119 -2.78 9.42 4.68
CA ASN A 119 -1.40 9.06 4.36
C ASN A 119 -1.13 9.16 2.86
N ALA A 120 -2.08 8.75 2.03
CA ALA A 120 -1.99 8.86 0.57
C ALA A 120 -1.89 10.33 0.12
N GLU A 121 -2.72 11.22 0.69
CA GLU A 121 -2.67 12.66 0.40
C GLU A 121 -1.34 13.27 0.86
N ARG A 122 -0.87 12.93 2.06
CA ARG A 122 0.40 13.45 2.58
C ARG A 122 1.58 13.04 1.71
N LEU A 123 1.67 11.75 1.34
CA LEU A 123 2.70 11.26 0.45
C LEU A 123 2.58 11.89 -0.95
N ALA A 124 1.36 12.08 -1.47
CA ALA A 124 1.13 12.75 -2.75
C ALA A 124 1.66 14.19 -2.72
N ALA A 125 1.35 14.95 -1.67
CA ALA A 125 1.84 16.31 -1.49
C ALA A 125 3.37 16.37 -1.35
N THR A 126 3.96 15.42 -0.61
CA THR A 126 5.43 15.30 -0.51
C THR A 126 6.05 15.07 -1.88
N VAL A 127 5.52 14.12 -2.67
CA VAL A 127 6.04 13.81 -4.02
C VAL A 127 5.86 14.98 -4.98
N GLU A 128 4.72 15.66 -4.93
CA GLU A 128 4.41 16.82 -5.78
C GLU A 128 5.35 17.99 -5.54
N ALA A 129 5.81 18.15 -4.29
CA ALA A 129 6.74 19.22 -3.88
C ALA A 129 8.22 18.90 -4.14
N LEU A 130 8.57 17.71 -4.65
CA LEU A 130 9.97 17.32 -4.87
C LEU A 130 10.65 18.18 -5.96
N PRO A 131 11.79 18.81 -5.67
CA PRO A 131 12.62 19.44 -6.69
C PRO A 131 13.10 18.43 -7.74
N PRO A 132 13.32 18.85 -8.99
CA PRO A 132 13.76 17.94 -10.06
C PRO A 132 15.08 17.21 -9.81
N ASP A 133 15.97 17.79 -9.04
CA ASP A 133 17.33 17.32 -8.79
C ASP A 133 17.44 16.30 -7.65
N VAL A 134 16.36 16.08 -6.87
CA VAL A 134 16.42 15.14 -5.73
C VAL A 134 15.93 13.72 -6.04
N TRP A 135 15.32 13.49 -7.20
CA TRP A 135 14.69 12.21 -7.52
C TRP A 135 15.63 11.01 -7.51
N ASP A 136 16.91 11.22 -7.76
CA ASP A 136 17.93 10.17 -7.81
C ASP A 136 18.73 10.06 -6.49
N ARG A 137 18.39 10.85 -5.47
CA ARG A 137 18.93 10.65 -4.11
C ARG A 137 18.45 9.31 -3.56
N VAL A 138 19.35 8.62 -2.85
CA VAL A 138 19.11 7.24 -2.41
C VAL A 138 19.11 7.12 -0.88
N GLY A 139 18.30 6.20 -0.38
CA GLY A 139 18.45 5.60 0.94
C GLY A 139 18.82 4.13 0.83
N VAL A 140 19.23 3.51 1.93
CA VAL A 140 19.64 2.10 1.98
C VAL A 140 18.60 1.28 2.74
N ARG A 141 18.01 0.28 2.10
CA ARG A 141 17.09 -0.66 2.72
C ARG A 141 17.55 -2.09 2.49
N ARG A 142 17.76 -2.86 3.57
CA ARG A 142 18.23 -4.26 3.49
C ARG A 142 19.47 -4.43 2.60
N ASN A 143 20.43 -3.51 2.75
CA ASN A 143 21.67 -3.41 1.97
C ASN A 143 21.49 -3.09 0.47
N GLU A 144 20.30 -2.64 0.04
CA GLU A 144 20.03 -2.18 -1.32
C GLU A 144 19.79 -0.68 -1.35
N GLU A 145 20.36 0.00 -2.35
CA GLU A 145 20.07 1.40 -2.61
C GLU A 145 18.71 1.53 -3.30
N ARG A 146 17.91 2.48 -2.81
CA ARG A 146 16.60 2.80 -3.36
C ARG A 146 16.48 4.30 -3.53
N SER A 147 16.31 4.74 -4.77
CA SER A 147 16.10 6.15 -5.05
C SER A 147 14.73 6.63 -4.59
N ILE A 148 14.61 7.96 -4.42
CA ILE A 148 13.31 8.60 -4.19
C ILE A 148 12.35 8.24 -5.32
N ARG A 149 12.78 8.29 -6.58
CA ARG A 149 12.01 7.90 -7.77
C ARG A 149 11.47 6.48 -7.64
N PHE A 150 12.32 5.53 -7.29
CA PHE A 150 11.90 4.15 -7.09
C PHE A 150 10.91 4.03 -5.93
N THR A 151 11.18 4.67 -4.79
CA THR A 151 10.32 4.63 -3.60
C THR A 151 8.92 5.20 -3.87
N ALA A 152 8.83 6.33 -4.60
CA ALA A 152 7.55 6.92 -4.98
C ALA A 152 6.74 6.01 -5.93
N ARG A 153 7.38 5.41 -6.94
CA ARG A 153 6.74 4.43 -7.84
C ARG A 153 6.33 3.18 -7.09
N ARG A 154 7.16 2.73 -6.15
CA ARG A 154 6.86 1.57 -5.30
C ARG A 154 5.63 1.80 -4.44
N ALA A 155 5.40 3.01 -3.93
CA ALA A 155 4.19 3.33 -3.19
C ALA A 155 2.92 3.14 -4.04
N VAL A 156 2.94 3.55 -5.29
CA VAL A 156 1.82 3.33 -6.23
C VAL A 156 1.66 1.85 -6.55
N HIS A 157 2.76 1.12 -6.72
CA HIS A 157 2.72 -0.33 -6.91
C HIS A 157 2.08 -1.04 -5.72
N GLU A 158 2.54 -0.79 -4.48
CA GLU A 158 2.01 -1.40 -3.27
C GLU A 158 0.49 -1.18 -3.16
N GLY A 159 0.05 0.08 -3.33
CA GLY A 159 -1.37 0.38 -3.28
C GLY A 159 -2.18 -0.28 -4.40
N SER A 160 -1.65 -0.37 -5.60
CA SER A 160 -2.35 -1.00 -6.74
C SER A 160 -2.36 -2.52 -6.65
N HIS A 161 -1.25 -3.13 -6.22
CA HIS A 161 -1.08 -4.56 -6.05
C HIS A 161 -2.05 -5.11 -4.99
N HIS A 162 -2.04 -4.53 -3.81
CA HIS A 162 -2.90 -4.99 -2.72
C HIS A 162 -4.39 -4.71 -2.92
N LEU A 163 -4.79 -3.78 -3.79
CA LEU A 163 -6.19 -3.70 -4.24
C LEU A 163 -6.64 -4.92 -5.02
N LEU A 164 -5.75 -5.55 -5.80
CA LEU A 164 -6.05 -6.81 -6.46
C LEU A 164 -6.17 -7.95 -5.46
N ASP A 165 -5.29 -7.99 -4.46
CA ASP A 165 -5.34 -9.00 -3.40
C ASP A 165 -6.63 -8.89 -2.59
N ILE A 166 -7.04 -7.67 -2.21
CA ILE A 166 -8.34 -7.40 -1.58
C ILE A 166 -9.50 -7.92 -2.46
N GLY A 167 -9.50 -7.57 -3.75
CA GLY A 167 -10.55 -8.00 -4.66
C GLY A 167 -10.64 -9.52 -4.83
N ARG A 168 -9.50 -10.19 -4.96
CA ARG A 168 -9.40 -11.66 -5.06
C ARG A 168 -9.83 -12.33 -3.76
N GLY A 169 -9.32 -11.84 -2.61
CA GLY A 169 -9.63 -12.39 -1.29
C GLY A 169 -11.12 -12.27 -0.96
N MET A 170 -11.72 -11.09 -1.12
CA MET A 170 -13.16 -10.89 -0.87
C MET A 170 -14.04 -11.75 -1.79
N ARG A 171 -13.64 -11.98 -3.04
CA ARG A 171 -14.35 -12.88 -3.95
C ARG A 171 -14.30 -14.30 -3.41
N ALA A 172 -13.11 -14.81 -3.05
CA ALA A 172 -12.95 -16.16 -2.53
C ALA A 172 -13.77 -16.39 -1.24
N VAL A 173 -13.78 -15.41 -0.33
CA VAL A 173 -14.61 -15.46 0.89
C VAL A 173 -16.10 -15.53 0.55
N ARG A 174 -16.58 -14.69 -0.38
CA ARG A 174 -17.98 -14.70 -0.81
C ARG A 174 -18.38 -16.03 -1.43
N ASP A 175 -17.53 -16.61 -2.26
CA ASP A 175 -17.79 -17.86 -2.93
C ASP A 175 -17.85 -19.02 -1.91
N ALA A 176 -16.97 -19.03 -0.92
CA ALA A 176 -16.98 -20.00 0.18
C ALA A 176 -18.27 -19.89 1.03
N ASN A 177 -18.69 -18.67 1.37
CA ASN A 177 -19.90 -18.43 2.16
C ASN A 177 -21.21 -18.79 1.43
N ARG A 178 -21.21 -18.80 0.08
CA ARG A 178 -22.37 -19.26 -0.71
C ARG A 178 -22.46 -20.76 -0.83
N ALA A 179 -21.34 -21.46 -0.65
CA ALA A 179 -21.27 -22.92 -0.75
C ALA A 179 -21.57 -23.65 0.58
N SER A 180 -21.63 -22.89 1.68
CA SER A 180 -21.91 -23.36 3.05
C SER A 180 -23.38 -23.24 3.38
#